data_ac32dbd351d3e79ffe0dc1f8eef75b50
#
_entry.id   ac32dbd351d3e79ffe0dc1f8eef75b50
#
_cell.length_a   1.000
_cell.length_b   1.000
_cell.length_c   1.000
_cell.angle_alpha   90.00
_cell.angle_beta   90.00
_cell.angle_gamma   90.00
#
_symmetry.space_group_name_H-M   'P 1'
#
loop_
_entity.id
_entity.type
_entity.pdbx_description
1 polymer ?
#
loop_
_entity_poly.entity_id
_entity_poly.type
_entity_poly.pdbx_seq_one_letter_code
_entity_poly.pdbx_strand_id
1 'polypeptide(L)'
;NVALNHIEEHNSGKLRNVFRAIDFNSQVDFGDVKEKNATLRNLLEDFHDLDLRPSQLGSADIIGDAYEYMIANFASDAGKRGGEFFTPSQVSELVASLVKPQENDRIYDPTCGSGGLLLKAYKKVPSGKVAIYGQELNAQTWALCTMNMFLHGVDDARIWQGDTLSNPQNLEDDQLMRFQVVVANPP
;
A
#
# COMPACT_ATOMS: atom_id res chain seq x y z
N ASN A 1 -7.65 -12.31 14.89
CA ASN A 1 -6.78 -12.97 13.88
C ASN A 1 -7.54 -13.95 12.97
N VAL A 2 -8.54 -14.71 13.46
CA VAL A 2 -9.25 -15.70 12.62
C VAL A 2 -9.90 -15.05 11.40
N ALA A 3 -10.61 -13.93 11.55
CA ALA A 3 -11.26 -13.23 10.43
C ALA A 3 -10.22 -12.71 9.40
N LEU A 4 -9.11 -12.13 9.86
CA LEU A 4 -8.05 -11.65 8.96
C LEU A 4 -7.37 -12.80 8.21
N ASN A 5 -7.13 -13.92 8.89
CA ASN A 5 -6.59 -15.12 8.24
C ASN A 5 -7.54 -15.64 7.14
N HIS A 6 -8.85 -15.67 7.41
CA HIS A 6 -9.85 -16.05 6.40
C HIS A 6 -9.86 -15.10 5.19
N ILE A 7 -9.75 -13.79 5.42
CA ILE A 7 -9.64 -12.80 4.33
C ILE A 7 -8.38 -13.07 3.51
N GLU A 8 -7.25 -13.30 4.17
CA GLU A 8 -5.96 -13.58 3.51
C GLU A 8 -6.03 -14.89 2.70
N GLU A 9 -6.59 -15.96 3.25
CA GLU A 9 -6.73 -17.25 2.58
C GLU A 9 -7.57 -17.15 1.29
N HIS A 10 -8.70 -16.42 1.36
CA HIS A 10 -9.56 -16.22 0.19
C HIS A 10 -8.99 -15.25 -0.86
N ASN A 11 -7.99 -14.46 -0.49
CA ASN A 11 -7.30 -13.51 -1.35
C ASN A 11 -5.79 -13.79 -1.42
N SER A 12 -5.37 -15.04 -1.28
CA SER A 12 -3.96 -15.44 -1.12
C SER A 12 -3.04 -15.03 -2.27
N GLY A 13 -3.58 -14.84 -3.47
CA GLY A 13 -2.84 -14.31 -4.62
C GLY A 13 -2.49 -12.82 -4.51
N LYS A 14 -3.21 -12.05 -3.68
CA LYS A 14 -3.12 -10.59 -3.59
C LYS A 14 -2.70 -10.09 -2.20
N LEU A 15 -3.22 -10.72 -1.13
CA LEU A 15 -3.06 -10.26 0.26
C LEU A 15 -2.20 -11.19 1.11
N ARG A 16 -1.41 -12.07 0.50
CA ARG A 16 -0.59 -13.04 1.25
C ARG A 16 0.38 -12.32 2.18
N ASN A 17 0.34 -12.69 3.46
CA ASN A 17 1.18 -12.16 4.54
C ASN A 17 0.95 -10.68 4.91
N VAL A 18 -0.04 -10.00 4.33
CA VAL A 18 -0.33 -8.58 4.60
C VAL A 18 -0.72 -8.35 6.06
N PHE A 19 -1.44 -9.29 6.67
CA PHE A 19 -1.90 -9.17 8.06
C PHE A 19 -0.96 -9.80 9.09
N ARG A 20 0.19 -10.36 8.69
CA ARG A 20 1.13 -11.03 9.60
C ARG A 20 1.75 -10.11 10.65
N ALA A 21 1.91 -8.83 10.32
CA ALA A 21 2.46 -7.86 11.25
C ALA A 21 1.46 -7.39 12.32
N ILE A 22 0.18 -7.79 12.22
CA ILE A 22 -0.86 -7.38 13.15
C ILE A 22 -0.97 -8.42 14.29
N ASP A 23 -0.40 -8.10 15.43
CA ASP A 23 -0.57 -8.89 16.65
C ASP A 23 -1.50 -8.19 17.64
N PHE A 24 -2.76 -8.58 17.65
CA PHE A 24 -3.75 -8.06 18.60
C PHE A 24 -3.47 -8.45 20.08
N ASN A 25 -2.46 -9.26 20.35
CA ASN A 25 -2.02 -9.56 21.70
C ASN A 25 -0.80 -8.77 22.15
N SER A 26 -0.24 -7.94 21.25
CA SER A 26 0.88 -7.05 21.57
C SER A 26 0.47 -6.05 22.67
N GLN A 27 1.14 -6.14 23.82
CA GLN A 27 0.96 -5.17 24.89
C GLN A 27 1.65 -3.83 24.58
N VAL A 28 2.63 -3.83 23.69
CA VAL A 28 3.32 -2.63 23.24
C VAL A 28 2.39 -1.75 22.40
N ASP A 29 1.59 -2.37 21.52
CA ASP A 29 0.73 -1.66 20.58
C ASP A 29 -0.65 -1.35 21.19
N PHE A 30 -1.17 -2.20 22.06
CA PHE A 30 -2.56 -2.13 22.56
C PHE A 30 -2.68 -1.94 24.08
N GLY A 31 -1.56 -1.89 24.81
CA GLY A 31 -1.59 -1.80 26.27
C GLY A 31 -2.07 -3.08 26.96
N ASP A 32 -2.71 -2.92 28.12
CA ASP A 32 -3.27 -4.05 28.85
C ASP A 32 -4.56 -4.60 28.19
N VAL A 33 -5.10 -5.69 28.73
CA VAL A 33 -6.31 -6.34 28.20
C VAL A 33 -7.52 -5.39 28.17
N LYS A 34 -7.64 -4.49 29.15
CA LYS A 34 -8.76 -3.54 29.26
C LYS A 34 -8.63 -2.46 28.19
N GLU A 35 -7.43 -1.91 28.03
CA GLU A 35 -7.13 -0.89 27.02
C GLU A 35 -7.31 -1.47 25.62
N LYS A 36 -6.76 -2.65 25.35
CA LYS A 36 -6.96 -3.38 24.09
C LYS A 36 -8.44 -3.55 23.77
N ASN A 37 -9.22 -4.08 24.71
CA ASN A 37 -10.64 -4.33 24.47
C ASN A 37 -11.42 -3.04 24.24
N ALA A 38 -11.07 -1.94 24.91
CA ALA A 38 -11.68 -0.63 24.68
C ALA A 38 -11.35 -0.11 23.27
N THR A 39 -10.09 -0.14 22.88
CA THR A 39 -9.63 0.30 21.54
C THR A 39 -10.31 -0.48 20.42
N LEU A 40 -10.31 -1.81 20.52
CA LEU A 40 -10.93 -2.66 19.49
C LEU A 40 -12.46 -2.52 19.45
N ARG A 41 -13.10 -2.31 20.61
CA ARG A 41 -14.54 -2.03 20.66
C ARG A 41 -14.87 -0.70 19.97
N ASN A 42 -14.16 0.37 20.31
CA ASN A 42 -14.38 1.68 19.71
C ASN A 42 -14.19 1.61 18.19
N LEU A 43 -13.14 0.93 17.72
CA LEU A 43 -12.92 0.72 16.30
C LEU A 43 -14.11 0.01 15.63
N LEU A 44 -14.65 -1.04 16.24
CA LEU A 44 -15.81 -1.75 15.68
C LEU A 44 -17.08 -0.89 15.73
N GLU A 45 -17.27 -0.09 16.79
CA GLU A 45 -18.40 0.83 16.91
C GLU A 45 -18.33 1.94 15.86
N ASP A 46 -17.15 2.52 15.60
CA ASP A 46 -16.94 3.55 14.57
C ASP A 46 -17.28 3.05 13.15
N PHE A 47 -17.07 1.77 12.87
CA PHE A 47 -17.38 1.18 11.56
C PHE A 47 -18.77 0.52 11.49
N HIS A 48 -19.46 0.32 12.62
CA HIS A 48 -20.71 -0.46 12.68
C HIS A 48 -21.82 0.07 11.77
N ASP A 49 -21.96 1.39 11.71
CA ASP A 49 -23.02 2.05 10.96
C ASP A 49 -22.63 2.41 9.51
N LEU A 50 -21.40 2.10 9.12
CA LEU A 50 -20.91 2.39 7.78
C LEU A 50 -21.35 1.29 6.80
N ASP A 51 -22.12 1.64 5.80
CA ASP A 51 -22.45 0.75 4.70
C ASP A 51 -21.36 0.85 3.60
N LEU A 52 -20.35 -0.02 3.70
CA LEU A 52 -19.22 -0.08 2.79
C LEU A 52 -19.46 -1.01 1.58
N ARG A 53 -20.71 -1.45 1.35
CA ARG A 53 -21.01 -2.28 0.18
C ARG A 53 -20.78 -1.49 -1.11
N PRO A 54 -20.20 -2.13 -2.16
CA PRO A 54 -19.93 -1.44 -3.43
C PRO A 54 -21.16 -0.74 -4.03
N SER A 55 -22.38 -1.28 -3.80
CA SER A 55 -23.63 -0.69 -4.28
C SER A 55 -24.01 0.64 -3.59
N GLN A 56 -23.43 0.94 -2.42
CA GLN A 56 -23.68 2.16 -1.64
C GLN A 56 -22.55 3.18 -1.78
N LEU A 57 -21.38 2.74 -2.23
CA LEU A 57 -20.25 3.61 -2.50
C LEU A 57 -20.42 4.26 -3.88
N GLY A 58 -20.34 5.57 -3.96
CA GLY A 58 -20.54 6.33 -5.20
C GLY A 58 -19.49 6.06 -6.29
N SER A 59 -18.32 5.53 -5.92
CA SER A 59 -17.28 5.04 -6.83
C SER A 59 -16.49 3.92 -6.19
N ALA A 60 -15.83 3.11 -7.02
CA ALA A 60 -14.94 2.04 -6.55
C ALA A 60 -13.71 2.60 -5.81
N ASP A 61 -13.30 3.83 -6.12
CA ASP A 61 -12.08 4.45 -5.57
C ASP A 61 -12.25 5.03 -4.16
N ILE A 62 -13.49 5.20 -3.67
CA ILE A 62 -13.75 5.86 -2.37
C ILE A 62 -12.98 5.19 -1.22
N ILE A 63 -12.95 3.86 -1.17
CA ILE A 63 -12.26 3.13 -0.09
C ILE A 63 -10.75 3.32 -0.22
N GLY A 64 -10.22 3.27 -1.44
CA GLY A 64 -8.82 3.54 -1.72
C GLY A 64 -8.41 4.95 -1.34
N ASP A 65 -9.21 5.95 -1.71
CA ASP A 65 -8.96 7.36 -1.38
C ASP A 65 -9.04 7.60 0.14
N ALA A 66 -9.99 6.96 0.84
CA ALA A 66 -10.07 7.00 2.31
C ALA A 66 -8.82 6.36 2.95
N TYR A 67 -8.31 5.28 2.37
CA TYR A 67 -7.09 4.63 2.83
C TYR A 67 -5.86 5.52 2.61
N GLU A 68 -5.70 6.16 1.45
CA GLU A 68 -4.64 7.16 1.21
C GLU A 68 -4.73 8.33 2.20
N TYR A 69 -5.95 8.79 2.51
CA TYR A 69 -6.18 9.84 3.52
C TYR A 69 -5.70 9.42 4.92
N MET A 70 -6.01 8.19 5.34
CA MET A 70 -5.53 7.67 6.63
C MET A 70 -3.99 7.55 6.66
N ILE A 71 -3.37 7.05 5.60
CA ILE A 71 -1.89 6.97 5.50
C ILE A 71 -1.28 8.37 5.62
N ALA A 72 -1.83 9.37 4.95
CA ALA A 72 -1.35 10.75 5.02
C ALA A 72 -1.44 11.35 6.43
N ASN A 73 -2.53 11.07 7.16
CA ASN A 73 -2.69 11.50 8.55
C ASN A 73 -1.69 10.81 9.47
N PHE A 74 -1.53 9.49 9.36
CA PHE A 74 -0.53 8.75 10.15
C PHE A 74 0.90 9.24 9.87
N ALA A 75 1.22 9.56 8.62
CA ALA A 75 2.51 10.14 8.27
C ALA A 75 2.71 11.52 8.89
N SER A 76 1.67 12.35 8.93
CA SER A 76 1.70 13.67 9.58
C SER A 76 1.96 13.55 11.08
N ASP A 77 1.29 12.63 11.76
CA ASP A 77 1.45 12.37 13.19
C ASP A 77 2.83 11.78 13.53
N ALA A 78 3.39 10.97 12.63
CA ALA A 78 4.73 10.41 12.76
C ALA A 78 5.85 11.46 12.56
N GLY A 79 5.53 12.65 12.08
CA GLY A 79 6.49 13.73 11.86
C GLY A 79 7.61 13.35 10.88
N LYS A 80 8.90 13.48 11.30
CA LYS A 80 10.03 13.14 10.43
C LYS A 80 10.04 11.70 9.93
N ARG A 81 9.53 10.74 10.72
CA ARG A 81 9.41 9.33 10.32
C ARG A 81 8.34 9.11 9.26
N GLY A 82 7.37 10.02 9.16
CA GLY A 82 6.34 9.94 8.11
C GLY A 82 6.92 10.04 6.72
N GLY A 83 7.99 10.82 6.52
CA GLY A 83 8.69 10.94 5.24
C GLY A 83 9.36 9.65 4.74
N GLU A 84 9.62 8.68 5.64
CA GLU A 84 10.23 7.40 5.27
C GLU A 84 9.25 6.47 4.53
N PHE A 85 7.95 6.69 4.63
CA PHE A 85 6.95 5.82 4.00
C PHE A 85 5.87 6.55 3.20
N PHE A 86 5.82 7.88 3.25
CA PHE A 86 4.80 8.68 2.59
C PHE A 86 5.40 9.84 1.82
N THR A 87 5.07 9.94 0.54
CA THR A 87 5.37 11.10 -0.32
C THR A 87 4.11 11.96 -0.43
N PRO A 88 4.18 13.28 -0.16
CA PRO A 88 3.03 14.16 -0.31
C PRO A 88 2.38 14.05 -1.69
N SER A 89 1.04 14.01 -1.72
CA SER A 89 0.27 13.74 -2.94
C SER A 89 0.62 14.69 -4.09
N GLN A 90 0.88 15.97 -3.79
CA GLN A 90 1.26 16.98 -4.79
C GLN A 90 2.63 16.67 -5.43
N VAL A 91 3.57 16.16 -4.64
CA VAL A 91 4.90 15.76 -5.13
C VAL A 91 4.77 14.52 -6.00
N SER A 92 4.03 13.51 -5.54
CA SER A 92 3.77 12.29 -6.31
C SER A 92 3.07 12.59 -7.64
N GLU A 93 2.11 13.51 -7.64
CA GLU A 93 1.41 13.96 -8.84
C GLU A 93 2.35 14.66 -9.83
N LEU A 94 3.25 15.53 -9.32
CA LEU A 94 4.25 16.19 -10.14
C LEU A 94 5.21 15.19 -10.78
N VAL A 95 5.76 14.26 -10.01
CA VAL A 95 6.69 13.23 -10.49
C VAL A 95 6.00 12.36 -11.55
N ALA A 96 4.78 11.87 -11.26
CA ALA A 96 4.00 11.08 -12.22
C ALA A 96 3.73 11.82 -13.53
N SER A 97 3.49 13.12 -13.46
CA SER A 97 3.29 13.98 -14.65
C SER A 97 4.57 14.19 -15.47
N LEU A 98 5.73 14.22 -14.80
CA LEU A 98 7.02 14.40 -15.47
C LEU A 98 7.48 13.14 -16.21
N VAL A 99 7.27 11.94 -15.62
CA VAL A 99 7.73 10.67 -16.21
C VAL A 99 6.85 10.19 -17.36
N LYS A 100 5.61 10.69 -17.47
CA LYS A 100 4.66 10.45 -18.58
C LYS A 100 4.54 8.96 -18.98
N PRO A 101 4.13 8.08 -18.09
CA PRO A 101 4.00 6.66 -18.38
C PRO A 101 3.01 6.44 -19.54
N GLN A 102 3.28 5.40 -20.35
CA GLN A 102 2.48 5.04 -21.51
C GLN A 102 1.86 3.64 -21.34
N GLU A 103 0.88 3.30 -22.18
CA GLU A 103 0.37 1.92 -22.21
C GLU A 103 1.49 0.91 -22.47
N ASN A 104 1.42 -0.22 -21.76
CA ASN A 104 2.37 -1.33 -21.73
C ASN A 104 3.73 -1.02 -21.08
N ASP A 105 3.89 0.13 -20.44
CA ASP A 105 5.08 0.40 -19.64
C ASP A 105 5.12 -0.50 -18.39
N ARG A 106 6.33 -0.88 -18.01
CA ARG A 106 6.66 -1.40 -16.69
C ARG A 106 7.13 -0.23 -15.83
N ILE A 107 6.39 0.04 -14.74
CA ILE A 107 6.65 1.14 -13.81
C ILE A 107 7.19 0.55 -12.52
N TYR A 108 8.31 1.07 -12.03
CA TYR A 108 8.99 0.55 -10.85
C TYR A 108 9.33 1.62 -9.84
N ASP A 109 9.15 1.29 -8.55
CA ASP A 109 9.66 2.06 -7.43
C ASP A 109 10.50 1.15 -6.52
N PRO A 110 11.83 1.38 -6.41
CA PRO A 110 12.73 0.56 -5.61
C PRO A 110 12.58 0.78 -4.09
N THR A 111 11.86 1.82 -3.66
CA THR A 111 11.64 2.21 -2.27
C THR A 111 10.21 2.71 -2.10
N CYS A 112 9.24 1.83 -2.47
CA CYS A 112 7.89 2.27 -2.82
C CYS A 112 7.07 2.84 -1.64
N GLY A 113 7.54 2.70 -0.41
CA GLY A 113 6.82 3.23 0.75
C GLY A 113 5.39 2.68 0.80
N SER A 114 4.41 3.55 0.97
CA SER A 114 2.98 3.22 0.94
C SER A 114 2.39 3.06 -0.48
N GLY A 115 3.21 3.23 -1.53
CA GLY A 115 2.80 3.05 -2.93
C GLY A 115 2.13 4.26 -3.58
N GLY A 116 2.02 5.39 -2.88
CA GLY A 116 1.33 6.57 -3.40
C GLY A 116 1.91 7.09 -4.72
N LEU A 117 3.24 7.04 -4.91
CA LEU A 117 3.90 7.45 -6.14
C LEU A 117 3.59 6.51 -7.31
N LEU A 118 3.59 5.20 -7.06
CA LEU A 118 3.18 4.19 -8.05
C LEU A 118 1.72 4.35 -8.47
N LEU A 119 0.82 4.61 -7.52
CA LEU A 119 -0.60 4.85 -7.82
C LEU A 119 -0.82 6.10 -8.66
N LYS A 120 -0.11 7.20 -8.37
CA LYS A 120 -0.20 8.42 -9.20
C LYS A 120 0.31 8.15 -10.62
N ALA A 121 1.40 7.40 -10.78
CA ALA A 121 1.90 7.00 -12.09
C ALA A 121 0.90 6.08 -12.82
N TYR A 122 0.31 5.10 -12.14
CA TYR A 122 -0.73 4.23 -12.68
C TYR A 122 -1.94 5.03 -13.20
N LYS A 123 -2.47 5.96 -12.38
CA LYS A 123 -3.62 6.81 -12.73
C LYS A 123 -3.36 7.74 -13.93
N LYS A 124 -2.09 7.95 -14.36
CA LYS A 124 -1.77 8.70 -15.60
C LYS A 124 -2.06 7.93 -16.88
N VAL A 125 -2.29 6.62 -16.80
CA VAL A 125 -2.63 5.77 -17.95
C VAL A 125 -4.08 5.30 -17.79
N PRO A 126 -5.07 6.00 -18.37
CA PRO A 126 -6.49 5.76 -18.12
C PRO A 126 -6.97 4.36 -18.50
N SER A 127 -6.28 3.67 -19.40
CA SER A 127 -6.60 2.29 -19.78
C SER A 127 -6.22 1.27 -18.69
N GLY A 128 -5.39 1.66 -17.71
CA GLY A 128 -4.82 0.77 -16.72
C GLY A 128 -3.85 -0.28 -17.26
N LYS A 129 -3.51 -0.24 -18.55
CA LYS A 129 -2.63 -1.21 -19.20
C LYS A 129 -1.15 -0.91 -18.95
N VAL A 130 -0.73 -0.99 -17.70
CA VAL A 130 0.67 -0.87 -17.25
C VAL A 130 0.95 -1.94 -16.22
N ALA A 131 2.21 -2.35 -16.08
CA ALA A 131 2.62 -3.31 -15.06
C ALA A 131 3.34 -2.57 -13.93
N ILE A 132 2.85 -2.73 -12.70
CA ILE A 132 3.36 -2.04 -11.51
C ILE A 132 4.29 -2.98 -10.73
N TYR A 133 5.45 -2.47 -10.38
CA TYR A 133 6.47 -3.15 -9.59
C TYR A 133 6.95 -2.25 -8.46
N GLY A 134 7.16 -2.83 -7.30
CA GLY A 134 7.70 -2.12 -6.15
C GLY A 134 8.56 -3.02 -5.28
N GLN A 135 9.41 -2.40 -4.48
CA GLN A 135 10.10 -3.08 -3.41
C GLN A 135 10.17 -2.17 -2.18
N GLU A 136 9.93 -2.74 -1.00
CA GLU A 136 9.90 -2.02 0.26
C GLU A 136 10.61 -2.84 1.35
N LEU A 137 11.52 -2.20 2.09
CA LEU A 137 12.30 -2.85 3.14
C LEU A 137 11.44 -3.18 4.36
N ASN A 138 10.65 -2.21 4.82
CA ASN A 138 9.85 -2.32 6.03
C ASN A 138 8.60 -3.17 5.78
N ALA A 139 8.44 -4.25 6.55
CA ALA A 139 7.32 -5.18 6.39
C ALA A 139 5.94 -4.54 6.62
N GLN A 140 5.83 -3.60 7.56
CA GLN A 140 4.56 -2.89 7.83
C GLN A 140 4.23 -1.94 6.68
N THR A 141 5.21 -1.19 6.20
CA THR A 141 5.06 -0.27 5.05
C THR A 141 4.77 -1.04 3.77
N TRP A 142 5.43 -2.19 3.56
CA TRP A 142 5.12 -3.11 2.46
C TRP A 142 3.65 -3.58 2.50
N ALA A 143 3.14 -3.93 3.68
CA ALA A 143 1.75 -4.33 3.86
C ALA A 143 0.78 -3.18 3.54
N LEU A 144 1.12 -1.93 3.96
CA LEU A 144 0.36 -0.73 3.60
C LEU A 144 0.32 -0.54 2.07
N CYS A 145 1.47 -0.66 1.39
CA CYS A 145 1.56 -0.56 -0.06
C CYS A 145 0.70 -1.61 -0.77
N THR A 146 0.83 -2.86 -0.37
CA THR A 146 0.08 -3.98 -0.97
C THR A 146 -1.43 -3.79 -0.80
N MET A 147 -1.87 -3.37 0.40
CA MET A 147 -3.28 -3.04 0.65
C MET A 147 -3.73 -1.85 -0.18
N ASN A 148 -2.90 -0.83 -0.33
CA ASN A 148 -3.19 0.36 -1.12
C ASN A 148 -3.41 0.02 -2.61
N MET A 149 -2.53 -0.82 -3.19
CA MET A 149 -2.71 -1.34 -4.55
C MET A 149 -4.02 -2.11 -4.69
N PHE A 150 -4.30 -3.01 -3.75
CA PHE A 150 -5.51 -3.83 -3.75
C PHE A 150 -6.78 -2.98 -3.70
N LEU A 151 -6.85 -1.99 -2.81
CA LEU A 151 -8.02 -1.12 -2.64
C LEU A 151 -8.28 -0.20 -3.83
N HIS A 152 -7.25 0.11 -4.61
CA HIS A 152 -7.35 0.85 -5.86
C HIS A 152 -7.53 -0.05 -7.11
N GLY A 153 -7.73 -1.35 -6.92
CA GLY A 153 -7.96 -2.28 -8.02
C GLY A 153 -6.73 -2.56 -8.90
N VAL A 154 -5.52 -2.25 -8.42
CA VAL A 154 -4.26 -2.57 -9.10
C VAL A 154 -3.81 -3.97 -8.66
N ASP A 155 -4.62 -4.94 -9.03
CA ASP A 155 -4.58 -6.31 -8.50
C ASP A 155 -3.36 -7.13 -8.94
N ASP A 156 -2.70 -6.72 -10.01
CA ASP A 156 -1.53 -7.37 -10.62
C ASP A 156 -0.21 -6.71 -10.23
N ALA A 157 -0.25 -5.71 -9.34
CA ALA A 157 0.95 -5.07 -8.81
C ALA A 157 1.85 -6.09 -8.10
N ARG A 158 3.14 -6.06 -8.42
CA ARG A 158 4.17 -6.93 -7.83
C ARG A 158 5.00 -6.16 -6.83
N ILE A 159 4.57 -6.19 -5.58
CA ILE A 159 5.25 -5.48 -4.49
C ILE A 159 6.00 -6.48 -3.62
N TRP A 160 7.33 -6.38 -3.60
CA TRP A 160 8.20 -7.27 -2.85
C TRP A 160 8.65 -6.65 -1.52
N GLN A 161 8.71 -7.47 -0.48
CA GLN A 161 9.30 -7.05 0.78
C GLN A 161 10.77 -7.46 0.82
N GLY A 162 11.65 -6.50 1.08
CA GLY A 162 13.09 -6.73 1.23
C GLY A 162 13.95 -5.53 0.84
N ASP A 163 15.22 -5.63 1.16
CA ASP A 163 16.22 -4.60 0.84
C ASP A 163 16.56 -4.63 -0.65
N THR A 164 16.25 -3.57 -1.35
CA THR A 164 16.46 -3.44 -2.79
C THR A 164 17.94 -3.47 -3.18
N LEU A 165 18.82 -2.98 -2.32
CA LEU A 165 20.25 -2.88 -2.63
C LEU A 165 20.97 -4.22 -2.44
N SER A 166 20.67 -4.93 -1.34
CA SER A 166 21.34 -6.19 -1.00
C SER A 166 20.62 -7.42 -1.56
N ASN A 167 19.31 -7.31 -1.81
CA ASN A 167 18.47 -8.42 -2.27
C ASN A 167 17.36 -7.96 -3.22
N PRO A 168 17.71 -7.47 -4.43
CA PRO A 168 16.72 -7.07 -5.42
C PRO A 168 15.86 -8.25 -5.86
N GLN A 169 14.53 -8.09 -5.85
CA GLN A 169 13.57 -9.15 -6.16
C GLN A 169 13.05 -9.12 -7.59
N ASN A 170 13.13 -7.95 -8.24
CA ASN A 170 12.67 -7.80 -9.63
C ASN A 170 13.79 -8.24 -10.58
N LEU A 171 13.82 -9.54 -10.85
CA LEU A 171 14.82 -10.19 -11.72
C LEU A 171 14.14 -10.80 -12.95
N GLU A 172 14.88 -10.84 -14.06
CA GLU A 172 14.54 -11.50 -15.32
C GLU A 172 15.79 -12.24 -15.79
N ASP A 173 15.75 -13.56 -15.89
CA ASP A 173 16.92 -14.43 -16.22
C ASP A 173 18.15 -14.17 -15.31
N ASP A 174 17.92 -14.09 -14.00
CA ASP A 174 18.93 -13.79 -12.96
C ASP A 174 19.62 -12.43 -13.10
N GLN A 175 19.09 -11.54 -13.95
CA GLN A 175 19.55 -10.17 -14.09
C GLN A 175 18.51 -9.17 -13.57
N LEU A 176 18.95 -7.98 -13.21
CA LEU A 176 18.03 -6.91 -12.84
C LEU A 176 17.07 -6.61 -13.99
N MET A 177 15.77 -6.71 -13.70
CA MET A 177 14.72 -6.36 -14.65
C MET A 177 14.86 -4.90 -15.09
N ARG A 178 14.54 -4.60 -16.34
CA ARG A 178 14.53 -3.24 -16.88
C ARG A 178 13.11 -2.70 -16.95
N PHE A 179 12.96 -1.44 -16.65
CA PHE A 179 11.68 -0.73 -16.59
C PHE A 179 11.69 0.48 -17.51
N GLN A 180 10.57 0.78 -18.16
CA GLN A 180 10.40 1.98 -18.98
C GLN A 180 10.32 3.23 -18.10
N VAL A 181 9.69 3.10 -16.93
CA VAL A 181 9.53 4.18 -15.97
C VAL A 181 10.04 3.72 -14.60
N VAL A 182 10.93 4.51 -14.01
CA VAL A 182 11.36 4.34 -12.62
C VAL A 182 11.05 5.63 -11.88
N VAL A 183 10.35 5.50 -10.77
CA VAL A 183 10.02 6.61 -9.86
C VAL A 183 10.52 6.26 -8.48
N ALA A 184 11.01 7.23 -7.72
CA ALA A 184 11.45 6.99 -6.34
C ALA A 184 11.49 8.28 -5.53
N ASN A 185 11.20 8.15 -4.25
CA ASN A 185 11.55 9.11 -3.21
C ASN A 185 12.26 8.35 -2.08
N PRO A 186 13.55 7.99 -2.26
CA PRO A 186 14.28 7.19 -1.29
C PRO A 186 14.52 7.97 0.01
N PRO A 187 14.61 7.27 1.17
CA PRO A 187 14.90 7.86 2.48
C PRO A 187 16.32 8.42 2.58
#